data_849f33c1da22584a26ee0d79928013ad
#
_entry.id   849f33c1da22584a26ee0d79928013ad
#
_cell.length_a   1.000
_cell.length_b   1.000
_cell.length_c   1.000
_cell.angle_alpha   90.00
_cell.angle_beta   90.00
_cell.angle_gamma   90.00
#
_symmetry.space_group_name_H-M   'P 1'
#
loop_
_entity.id
_entity.type
_entity.pdbx_description
1 polymer ?
#
loop_
_entity_poly.entity_id
_entity_poly.type
_entity_poly.pdbx_seq_one_letter_code
_entity_poly.pdbx_strand_id
1 'polypeptide(L)'
;MPAMELRALRNFAAVVRAGNVTRAAAALHISQPALSMQLRELEEELGGPLLVRRARGVEPTERGSMLLRRADDIVALADRTRDDLRAAATAGLTGTLAIGAGETPAFAAVARAAAALRAENPRLKIAVTSGNGTQIDEAVRAGLLDLALFVGPGRLPGYDYLVLPHIHHWGLYLRADSPLAARRTIAPRHLENLPVLLSRQMFASEFLSGWLGRDVSTLNAVATFNLAYNAMALVAEGLGAAVSIDGVLPAAFARDVVFRPFRPALESDVYLAWKQGHPLPPAATALLSLIRSAPPAS
;
A
#
# COMPACT_ATOMS: atom_id res chain seq x y z
N MET A 1 -15.21 30.10 15.03
CA MET A 1 -13.93 29.39 15.24
C MET A 1 -13.10 29.57 13.97
N PRO A 2 -11.82 29.96 14.04
CA PRO A 2 -10.99 29.97 12.85
C PRO A 2 -10.92 28.55 12.29
N ALA A 3 -11.05 28.42 10.99
CA ALA A 3 -11.02 27.13 10.33
C ALA A 3 -9.54 26.75 10.11
N MET A 4 -9.14 25.56 10.50
CA MET A 4 -7.81 25.01 10.28
C MET A 4 -7.41 25.12 8.80
N GLU A 5 -6.46 26.01 8.51
CA GLU A 5 -6.05 26.28 7.15
C GLU A 5 -5.08 25.23 6.61
N LEU A 6 -5.25 24.82 5.34
CA LEU A 6 -4.32 23.92 4.66
C LEU A 6 -2.87 24.43 4.68
N ARG A 7 -2.71 25.76 4.67
CA ARG A 7 -1.40 26.42 4.74
C ARG A 7 -0.73 26.17 6.09
N ALA A 8 -1.49 26.24 7.18
CA ALA A 8 -0.97 25.96 8.53
C ALA A 8 -0.52 24.50 8.65
N LEU A 9 -1.27 23.55 8.11
CA LEU A 9 -0.89 22.14 8.08
C LEU A 9 0.40 21.90 7.27
N ARG A 10 0.55 22.52 6.10
CA ARG A 10 1.79 22.44 5.29
C ARG A 10 3.00 22.99 6.05
N ASN A 11 2.82 24.14 6.68
CA ASN A 11 3.87 24.80 7.44
C ASN A 11 4.28 23.97 8.66
N PHE A 12 3.34 23.42 9.38
CA PHE A 12 3.61 22.51 10.50
C PHE A 12 4.38 21.27 10.04
N ALA A 13 3.94 20.59 8.99
CA ALA A 13 4.62 19.42 8.44
C ALA A 13 6.05 19.74 7.97
N ALA A 14 6.26 20.90 7.34
CA ALA A 14 7.58 21.36 6.93
C ALA A 14 8.52 21.57 8.12
N VAL A 15 8.01 22.14 9.24
CA VAL A 15 8.79 22.35 10.46
C VAL A 15 9.20 21.03 11.11
N VAL A 16 8.27 20.07 11.21
CA VAL A 16 8.59 18.74 11.76
C VAL A 16 9.66 18.05 10.93
N ARG A 17 9.53 18.05 9.60
CA ARG A 17 10.52 17.42 8.70
C ARG A 17 11.88 18.11 8.73
N ALA A 18 11.90 19.43 8.85
CA ALA A 18 13.13 20.18 8.96
C ALA A 18 13.79 20.02 10.35
N GLY A 19 13.00 19.69 11.40
CA GLY A 19 13.47 19.66 12.81
C GLY A 19 13.94 21.03 13.32
N ASN A 20 13.68 22.11 12.59
CA ASN A 20 14.15 23.46 12.93
C ASN A 20 13.28 24.52 12.23
N VAL A 21 12.72 25.43 13.03
CA VAL A 21 11.78 26.46 12.53
C VAL A 21 12.44 27.42 11.55
N THR A 22 13.69 27.83 11.81
CA THR A 22 14.41 28.77 10.92
C THR A 22 14.69 28.13 9.56
N ARG A 23 15.13 26.87 9.56
CA ARG A 23 15.38 26.13 8.31
C ARG A 23 14.09 25.89 7.52
N ALA A 24 13.00 25.57 8.21
CA ALA A 24 11.70 25.45 7.57
C ALA A 24 11.20 26.76 7.00
N ALA A 25 11.34 27.88 7.72
CA ALA A 25 10.95 29.21 7.24
C ALA A 25 11.70 29.61 5.96
N ALA A 26 13.02 29.35 5.90
CA ALA A 26 13.82 29.57 4.70
C ALA A 26 13.32 28.72 3.51
N ALA A 27 13.02 27.44 3.72
CA ALA A 27 12.49 26.54 2.70
C ALA A 27 11.10 26.94 2.20
N LEU A 28 10.28 27.54 3.08
CA LEU A 28 8.94 28.02 2.77
C LEU A 28 8.93 29.46 2.21
N HIS A 29 10.10 30.13 2.13
CA HIS A 29 10.25 31.52 1.70
C HIS A 29 9.41 32.52 2.53
N ILE A 30 9.33 32.30 3.84
CA ILE A 30 8.66 33.20 4.81
C ILE A 30 9.60 33.54 5.96
N SER A 31 9.28 34.59 6.72
CA SER A 31 10.07 34.94 7.89
C SER A 31 9.84 33.93 9.06
N GLN A 32 10.87 33.66 9.83
CA GLN A 32 10.78 32.80 11.02
C GLN A 32 9.75 33.30 12.05
N PRO A 33 9.62 34.62 12.34
CA PRO A 33 8.55 35.10 13.22
C PRO A 33 7.15 34.82 12.69
N ALA A 34 6.91 34.98 11.39
CA ALA A 34 5.62 34.68 10.77
C ALA A 34 5.28 33.19 10.88
N LEU A 35 6.25 32.29 10.59
CA LEU A 35 6.05 30.85 10.76
C LEU A 35 5.77 30.48 12.22
N SER A 36 6.51 31.07 13.17
CA SER A 36 6.29 30.81 14.59
C SER A 36 4.92 31.29 15.06
N MET A 37 4.40 32.39 14.54
CA MET A 37 3.06 32.88 14.85
C MET A 37 2.00 31.91 14.34
N GLN A 38 2.09 31.48 13.08
CA GLN A 38 1.14 30.51 12.50
C GLN A 38 1.13 29.17 13.23
N LEU A 39 2.29 28.71 13.71
CA LEU A 39 2.36 27.49 14.53
C LEU A 39 1.66 27.66 15.87
N ARG A 40 1.81 28.82 16.54
CA ARG A 40 1.11 29.11 17.79
C ARG A 40 -0.41 29.17 17.59
N GLU A 41 -0.87 29.87 16.55
CA GLU A 41 -2.28 29.95 16.20
C GLU A 41 -2.87 28.54 15.98
N LEU A 42 -2.14 27.66 15.30
CA LEU A 42 -2.54 26.27 15.10
C LEU A 42 -2.56 25.48 16.44
N GLU A 43 -1.58 25.70 17.32
CA GLU A 43 -1.52 25.07 18.65
C GLU A 43 -2.68 25.55 19.55
N GLU A 44 -3.01 26.82 19.51
CA GLU A 44 -4.15 27.41 20.21
C GLU A 44 -5.49 26.86 19.68
N GLU A 45 -5.66 26.83 18.37
CA GLU A 45 -6.86 26.29 17.73
C GLU A 45 -7.06 24.80 18.08
N LEU A 46 -6.00 24.00 18.09
CA LEU A 46 -6.05 22.59 18.39
C LEU A 46 -5.97 22.26 19.89
N GLY A 47 -5.86 23.29 20.75
CA GLY A 47 -5.97 23.17 22.20
C GLY A 47 -4.72 22.58 22.89
N GLY A 48 -3.54 22.82 22.36
CA GLY A 48 -2.30 22.47 23.04
C GLY A 48 -1.07 22.32 22.14
N PRO A 49 0.13 22.16 22.74
CA PRO A 49 1.38 22.17 22.03
C PRO A 49 1.53 20.99 21.09
N LEU A 50 1.94 21.28 19.86
CA LEU A 50 2.24 20.30 18.81
C LEU A 50 3.72 20.05 18.65
N LEU A 51 4.55 21.00 19.12
CA LEU A 51 6.01 20.95 19.05
C LEU A 51 6.64 21.14 20.43
N VAL A 52 7.74 20.44 20.68
CA VAL A 52 8.62 20.69 21.83
C VAL A 52 9.96 21.22 21.35
N ARG A 53 10.50 22.21 22.04
CA ARG A 53 11.86 22.71 21.80
C ARG A 53 12.88 21.77 22.44
N ARG A 54 13.92 21.46 21.70
CA ARG A 54 15.08 20.68 22.17
C ARG A 54 16.37 21.50 22.01
N ALA A 55 17.43 21.04 22.62
CA ALA A 55 18.73 21.70 22.52
C ALA A 55 19.22 21.86 21.06
N ARG A 56 18.79 21.01 20.16
CA ARG A 56 19.19 21.01 18.74
C ARG A 56 18.02 21.19 17.76
N GLY A 57 16.91 21.83 18.17
CA GLY A 57 15.80 22.10 17.26
C GLY A 57 14.42 21.91 17.87
N VAL A 58 13.50 21.39 17.09
CA VAL A 58 12.12 21.10 17.48
C VAL A 58 11.73 19.68 17.10
N GLU A 59 10.95 19.03 17.95
CA GLU A 59 10.39 17.71 17.74
C GLU A 59 8.86 17.75 17.92
N PRO A 60 8.10 16.90 17.23
CA PRO A 60 6.67 16.82 17.46
C PRO A 60 6.36 16.21 18.83
N THR A 61 5.33 16.70 19.48
CA THR A 61 4.68 16.02 20.61
C THR A 61 3.95 14.77 20.13
N GLU A 62 3.36 13.99 21.03
CA GLU A 62 2.44 12.90 20.64
C GLU A 62 1.28 13.43 19.78
N ARG A 63 0.67 14.56 20.20
CA ARG A 63 -0.37 15.27 19.44
C ARG A 63 0.16 15.77 18.09
N GLY A 64 1.38 16.32 18.06
CA GLY A 64 2.05 16.76 16.85
C GLY A 64 2.31 15.58 15.88
N SER A 65 2.73 14.44 16.40
CA SER A 65 2.93 13.23 15.61
C SER A 65 1.61 12.69 15.01
N MET A 66 0.52 12.77 15.78
CA MET A 66 -0.82 12.43 15.29
C MET A 66 -1.27 13.41 14.21
N LEU A 67 -1.10 14.72 14.45
CA LEU A 67 -1.45 15.75 13.48
C LEU A 67 -0.64 15.60 12.19
N LEU A 68 0.67 15.32 12.27
CA LEU A 68 1.52 15.19 11.09
C LEU A 68 0.97 14.16 10.10
N ARG A 69 0.61 12.97 10.59
CA ARG A 69 0.01 11.93 9.74
C ARG A 69 -1.26 12.41 9.05
N ARG A 70 -2.16 13.07 9.80
CA ARG A 70 -3.41 13.60 9.25
C ARG A 70 -3.19 14.81 8.34
N ALA A 71 -2.25 15.67 8.67
CA ALA A 71 -1.90 16.84 7.85
C ALA A 71 -1.39 16.43 6.46
N ASP A 72 -0.56 15.40 6.40
CA ASP A 72 -0.06 14.87 5.13
C ASP A 72 -1.20 14.36 4.25
N ASP A 73 -2.13 13.59 4.81
CA ASP A 73 -3.30 13.07 4.09
C ASP A 73 -4.22 14.21 3.59
N ILE A 74 -4.54 15.18 4.46
CA ILE A 74 -5.41 16.32 4.11
C ILE A 74 -4.79 17.18 3.01
N VAL A 75 -3.50 17.48 3.14
CA VAL A 75 -2.77 18.29 2.15
C VAL A 75 -2.69 17.55 0.81
N ALA A 76 -2.36 16.26 0.82
CA ALA A 76 -2.29 15.44 -0.38
C ALA A 76 -3.65 15.37 -1.09
N LEU A 77 -4.74 15.16 -0.34
CA LEU A 77 -6.10 15.12 -0.88
C LEU A 77 -6.50 16.48 -1.49
N ALA A 78 -6.20 17.58 -0.81
CA ALA A 78 -6.52 18.92 -1.32
C ALA A 78 -5.74 19.27 -2.58
N ASP A 79 -4.45 18.88 -2.66
CA ASP A 79 -3.63 19.09 -3.85
C ASP A 79 -4.15 18.24 -5.01
N ARG A 80 -4.46 16.99 -4.74
CA ARG A 80 -5.06 16.09 -5.71
C ARG A 80 -6.38 16.62 -6.25
N THR A 81 -7.31 17.04 -5.37
CA THR A 81 -8.60 17.64 -5.79
C THR A 81 -8.40 18.82 -6.73
N ARG A 82 -7.40 19.67 -6.43
CA ARG A 82 -7.07 20.81 -7.30
C ARG A 82 -6.54 20.36 -8.66
N ASP A 83 -5.69 19.34 -8.67
CA ASP A 83 -5.11 18.81 -9.91
C ASP A 83 -6.16 18.09 -10.76
N ASP A 84 -7.07 17.36 -10.17
CA ASP A 84 -8.20 16.69 -10.84
C ASP A 84 -9.13 17.71 -11.52
N LEU A 85 -9.48 18.80 -10.81
CA LEU A 85 -10.30 19.88 -11.37
C LEU A 85 -9.61 20.62 -12.52
N ARG A 86 -8.29 20.83 -12.43
CA ARG A 86 -7.50 21.41 -13.53
C ARG A 86 -7.41 20.47 -14.72
N ALA A 87 -7.25 19.17 -14.46
CA ALA A 87 -7.22 18.15 -15.51
C ALA A 87 -8.55 18.06 -16.25
N ALA A 88 -9.67 18.15 -15.55
CA ALA A 88 -11.02 18.11 -16.13
C ALA A 88 -11.28 19.29 -17.10
N ALA A 89 -10.61 20.42 -16.93
CA ALA A 89 -10.71 21.60 -17.80
C ALA A 89 -9.85 21.50 -19.08
N THR A 90 -9.08 20.42 -19.26
CA THR A 90 -8.08 20.29 -20.33
C THR A 90 -8.49 19.21 -21.32
N ALA A 91 -8.29 19.44 -22.63
CA ALA A 91 -8.50 18.40 -23.63
C ALA A 91 -7.49 17.24 -23.47
N GLY A 92 -7.99 15.99 -23.49
CA GLY A 92 -7.21 14.77 -23.25
C GLY A 92 -7.01 14.45 -21.77
N LEU A 93 -6.51 13.24 -21.48
CA LEU A 93 -6.24 12.82 -20.11
C LEU A 93 -4.95 13.46 -19.59
N THR A 94 -5.07 14.16 -18.48
CA THR A 94 -3.94 14.83 -17.79
C THR A 94 -4.04 14.57 -16.29
N GLY A 95 -3.14 15.12 -15.49
CA GLY A 95 -3.12 14.91 -14.04
C GLY A 95 -2.42 13.60 -13.65
N THR A 96 -2.81 13.04 -12.52
CA THR A 96 -2.17 11.83 -11.96
C THR A 96 -3.20 10.74 -11.74
N LEU A 97 -2.98 9.57 -12.30
CA LEU A 97 -3.69 8.34 -11.97
C LEU A 97 -2.93 7.61 -10.86
N ALA A 98 -3.51 7.54 -9.68
CA ALA A 98 -2.91 6.96 -8.50
C ALA A 98 -3.43 5.53 -8.26
N ILE A 99 -2.52 4.55 -8.26
CA ILE A 99 -2.84 3.12 -8.17
C ILE A 99 -2.09 2.52 -6.99
N GLY A 100 -2.82 1.82 -6.11
CA GLY A 100 -2.24 1.06 -5.01
C GLY A 100 -2.16 -0.42 -5.33
N ALA A 101 -1.11 -1.10 -4.89
CA ALA A 101 -1.01 -2.55 -5.03
C ALA A 101 -0.07 -3.17 -3.99
N GLY A 102 -0.37 -4.40 -3.60
CA GLY A 102 0.62 -5.30 -3.01
C GLY A 102 1.55 -5.88 -4.09
N GLU A 103 2.52 -6.67 -3.65
CA GLU A 103 3.37 -7.44 -4.57
C GLU A 103 2.56 -8.60 -5.16
N THR A 104 2.30 -8.55 -6.46
CA THR A 104 1.55 -9.58 -7.20
C THR A 104 1.88 -9.53 -8.69
N PRO A 105 2.08 -10.69 -9.35
CA PRO A 105 2.21 -10.77 -10.82
C PRO A 105 1.02 -10.19 -11.57
N ALA A 106 -0.17 -10.23 -10.99
CA ALA A 106 -1.40 -9.72 -11.61
C ALA A 106 -1.32 -8.21 -11.92
N PHE A 107 -0.43 -7.45 -11.23
CA PHE A 107 -0.20 -6.04 -11.53
C PHE A 107 0.30 -5.82 -12.98
N ALA A 108 0.87 -6.83 -13.63
CA ALA A 108 1.31 -6.73 -15.02
C ALA A 108 0.17 -6.34 -15.99
N ALA A 109 -1.07 -6.77 -15.72
CA ALA A 109 -2.22 -6.38 -16.53
C ALA A 109 -2.52 -4.87 -16.39
N VAL A 110 -2.46 -4.36 -15.17
CA VAL A 110 -2.64 -2.93 -14.87
C VAL A 110 -1.49 -2.11 -15.48
N ALA A 111 -0.25 -2.60 -15.35
CA ALA A 111 0.93 -1.92 -15.91
C ALA A 111 0.86 -1.80 -17.44
N ARG A 112 0.44 -2.86 -18.15
CA ARG A 112 0.25 -2.81 -19.61
C ARG A 112 -0.81 -1.79 -20.03
N ALA A 113 -1.95 -1.78 -19.35
CA ALA A 113 -3.02 -0.83 -19.63
C ALA A 113 -2.59 0.62 -19.31
N ALA A 114 -1.87 0.83 -18.20
CA ALA A 114 -1.33 2.12 -17.83
C ALA A 114 -0.28 2.63 -18.84
N ALA A 115 0.58 1.75 -19.34
CA ALA A 115 1.56 2.08 -20.37
C ALA A 115 0.89 2.51 -21.68
N ALA A 116 -0.13 1.75 -22.14
CA ALA A 116 -0.91 2.10 -23.32
C ALA A 116 -1.61 3.47 -23.16
N LEU A 117 -2.28 3.66 -22.03
CA LEU A 117 -2.98 4.91 -21.73
C LEU A 117 -2.01 6.11 -21.71
N ARG A 118 -0.83 5.92 -21.13
CA ARG A 118 0.21 6.95 -21.06
C ARG A 118 0.80 7.29 -22.44
N ALA A 119 0.93 6.31 -23.33
CA ALA A 119 1.43 6.51 -24.69
C ALA A 119 0.51 7.46 -25.50
N GLU A 120 -0.81 7.28 -25.36
CA GLU A 120 -1.81 8.14 -26.01
C GLU A 120 -1.98 9.50 -25.32
N ASN A 121 -1.63 9.58 -24.03
CA ASN A 121 -1.82 10.77 -23.19
C ASN A 121 -0.51 11.20 -22.51
N PRO A 122 0.43 11.85 -23.24
CA PRO A 122 1.77 12.19 -22.72
C PRO A 122 1.82 13.10 -21.49
N ARG A 123 0.74 13.78 -21.15
CA ARG A 123 0.63 14.62 -19.95
C ARG A 123 0.08 13.88 -18.72
N LEU A 124 -0.44 12.65 -18.89
CA LEU A 124 -0.90 11.82 -17.79
C LEU A 124 0.30 11.28 -17.02
N LYS A 125 0.27 11.39 -15.71
CA LYS A 125 1.24 10.77 -14.80
C LYS A 125 0.61 9.51 -14.17
N ILE A 126 1.40 8.47 -14.01
CA ILE A 126 1.00 7.27 -13.27
C ILE A 126 1.79 7.26 -11.96
N ALA A 127 1.08 7.24 -10.84
CA ALA A 127 1.66 7.11 -9.51
C ALA A 127 1.29 5.72 -8.96
N VAL A 128 2.30 4.93 -8.59
CA VAL A 128 2.09 3.60 -8.00
C VAL A 128 2.56 3.63 -6.55
N THR A 129 1.67 3.25 -5.64
CA THR A 129 1.96 3.07 -4.23
C THR A 129 1.98 1.59 -3.91
N SER A 130 3.14 1.06 -3.51
CA SER A 130 3.26 -0.31 -3.05
C SER A 130 3.07 -0.37 -1.53
N GLY A 131 2.25 -1.31 -1.07
CA GLY A 131 1.97 -1.49 0.34
C GLY A 131 1.22 -2.79 0.62
N ASN A 132 1.04 -3.12 1.89
CA ASN A 132 0.15 -4.22 2.24
C ASN A 132 -1.32 -3.79 2.11
N GLY A 133 -2.26 -4.76 2.10
CA GLY A 133 -3.67 -4.45 1.86
C GLY A 133 -4.28 -3.47 2.86
N THR A 134 -3.86 -3.46 4.13
CA THR A 134 -4.34 -2.48 5.12
C THR A 134 -3.92 -1.06 4.74
N GLN A 135 -2.65 -0.87 4.40
CA GLN A 135 -2.13 0.44 3.97
C GLN A 135 -2.80 0.93 2.68
N ILE A 136 -3.02 0.03 1.73
CA ILE A 136 -3.70 0.34 0.47
C ILE A 136 -5.18 0.64 0.73
N ASP A 137 -5.88 -0.14 1.57
CA ASP A 137 -7.27 0.09 1.96
C ASP A 137 -7.45 1.48 2.60
N GLU A 138 -6.59 1.82 3.57
CA GLU A 138 -6.60 3.14 4.22
C GLU A 138 -6.41 4.27 3.19
N ALA A 139 -5.47 4.13 2.26
CA ALA A 139 -5.19 5.14 1.25
C ALA A 139 -6.36 5.33 0.25
N VAL A 140 -7.03 4.24 -0.17
CA VAL A 140 -8.23 4.33 -1.02
C VAL A 140 -9.37 5.00 -0.26
N ARG A 141 -9.63 4.59 1.00
CA ARG A 141 -10.68 5.20 1.83
C ARG A 141 -10.45 6.69 2.06
N ALA A 142 -9.20 7.10 2.22
CA ALA A 142 -8.79 8.49 2.33
C ALA A 142 -8.87 9.28 1.02
N GLY A 143 -9.13 8.63 -0.14
CA GLY A 143 -9.16 9.28 -1.46
C GLY A 143 -7.76 9.59 -2.02
N LEU A 144 -6.71 9.00 -1.47
CA LEU A 144 -5.34 9.18 -1.92
C LEU A 144 -4.98 8.28 -3.12
N LEU A 145 -5.79 7.25 -3.37
CA LEU A 145 -5.67 6.33 -4.50
C LEU A 145 -6.99 6.29 -5.27
N ASP A 146 -6.90 6.21 -6.60
CA ASP A 146 -8.07 6.05 -7.50
C ASP A 146 -8.50 4.61 -7.58
N LEU A 147 -7.50 3.74 -7.73
CA LEU A 147 -7.67 2.31 -7.93
C LEU A 147 -6.72 1.56 -7.01
N ALA A 148 -7.12 0.38 -6.59
CA ALA A 148 -6.27 -0.51 -5.81
C ALA A 148 -6.41 -1.95 -6.27
N LEU A 149 -5.28 -2.67 -6.31
CA LEU A 149 -5.25 -4.09 -6.57
C LEU A 149 -5.24 -4.84 -5.24
N PHE A 150 -6.28 -5.62 -4.99
CA PHE A 150 -6.41 -6.49 -3.83
C PHE A 150 -6.36 -7.96 -4.23
N VAL A 151 -5.75 -8.76 -3.39
CA VAL A 151 -5.74 -10.22 -3.46
C VAL A 151 -6.47 -10.75 -2.24
N GLY A 152 -7.49 -11.56 -2.43
CA GLY A 152 -8.23 -12.11 -1.32
C GLY A 152 -9.43 -12.95 -1.74
N PRO A 153 -10.06 -13.64 -0.80
CA PRO A 153 -11.29 -14.37 -1.06
C PRO A 153 -12.51 -13.47 -0.97
N GLY A 154 -13.41 -13.58 -1.94
CA GLY A 154 -14.75 -13.07 -1.82
C GLY A 154 -14.96 -11.58 -2.08
N ARG A 155 -16.01 -11.01 -1.51
CA ARG A 155 -16.45 -9.64 -1.75
C ARG A 155 -15.59 -8.63 -0.99
N LEU A 156 -15.45 -7.42 -1.58
CA LEU A 156 -14.79 -6.27 -0.96
C LEU A 156 -15.86 -5.25 -0.49
N PRO A 157 -16.29 -5.28 0.77
CA PRO A 157 -17.31 -4.35 1.27
C PRO A 157 -16.83 -2.89 1.17
N GLY A 158 -17.69 -2.01 0.65
CA GLY A 158 -17.38 -0.58 0.47
C GLY A 158 -16.59 -0.25 -0.79
N TYR A 159 -16.43 -1.24 -1.68
CA TYR A 159 -15.77 -1.08 -2.98
C TYR A 159 -16.67 -1.52 -4.12
N ASP A 160 -16.55 -0.79 -5.23
CA ASP A 160 -16.85 -1.30 -6.56
C ASP A 160 -15.58 -1.92 -7.12
N TYR A 161 -15.66 -2.98 -7.91
CA TYR A 161 -14.46 -3.67 -8.39
C TYR A 161 -14.66 -4.40 -9.73
N LEU A 162 -13.54 -4.62 -10.38
CA LEU A 162 -13.39 -5.52 -11.53
C LEU A 162 -12.58 -6.74 -11.07
N VAL A 163 -13.11 -7.93 -11.26
CA VAL A 163 -12.34 -9.17 -11.05
C VAL A 163 -11.39 -9.35 -12.24
N LEU A 164 -10.11 -9.45 -11.98
CA LEU A 164 -9.12 -9.73 -13.02
C LEU A 164 -9.09 -11.23 -13.33
N PRO A 165 -8.81 -11.65 -14.57
CA PRO A 165 -8.71 -13.04 -14.95
C PRO A 165 -7.37 -13.64 -14.48
N HIS A 166 -7.14 -13.62 -13.18
CA HIS A 166 -5.95 -14.14 -12.52
C HIS A 166 -6.33 -14.72 -11.16
N ILE A 167 -5.92 -15.94 -10.92
CA ILE A 167 -6.11 -16.63 -9.64
C ILE A 167 -4.74 -16.87 -9.04
N HIS A 168 -4.57 -16.49 -7.78
CA HIS A 168 -3.37 -16.81 -7.01
C HIS A 168 -3.54 -18.11 -6.24
N HIS A 169 -2.51 -18.93 -6.30
CA HIS A 169 -2.37 -20.10 -5.45
C HIS A 169 -1.50 -19.77 -4.25
N TRP A 170 -2.02 -20.07 -3.06
CA TRP A 170 -1.24 -19.97 -1.82
C TRP A 170 -0.35 -21.17 -1.64
N GLY A 171 0.79 -20.94 -0.99
CA GLY A 171 1.76 -21.99 -0.75
C GLY A 171 2.88 -21.56 0.19
N LEU A 172 3.92 -22.38 0.23
CA LEU A 172 5.15 -22.11 0.95
C LEU A 172 6.29 -21.78 0.00
N TYR A 173 7.02 -20.74 0.32
CA TYR A 173 8.38 -20.51 -0.13
C TYR A 173 9.33 -21.16 0.86
N LEU A 174 10.17 -22.04 0.36
CA LEU A 174 11.08 -22.90 1.11
C LEU A 174 12.50 -22.78 0.56
N ARG A 175 13.50 -22.96 1.40
CA ARG A 175 14.86 -23.20 0.86
C ARG A 175 14.85 -24.42 -0.07
N ALA A 176 15.63 -24.33 -1.15
CA ALA A 176 15.69 -25.38 -2.16
C ALA A 176 16.23 -26.72 -1.60
N ASP A 177 17.05 -26.67 -0.55
CA ASP A 177 17.59 -27.84 0.15
C ASP A 177 16.68 -28.39 1.26
N SER A 178 15.53 -27.75 1.52
CA SER A 178 14.56 -28.22 2.51
C SER A 178 13.99 -29.60 2.10
N PRO A 179 13.80 -30.55 3.03
CA PRO A 179 13.10 -31.82 2.74
C PRO A 179 11.70 -31.62 2.15
N LEU A 180 11.01 -30.53 2.51
CA LEU A 180 9.71 -30.19 1.96
C LEU A 180 9.79 -29.66 0.51
N ALA A 181 10.93 -29.16 0.08
CA ALA A 181 11.14 -28.69 -1.29
C ALA A 181 11.07 -29.83 -2.33
N ALA A 182 11.33 -31.07 -1.93
CA ALA A 182 11.18 -32.24 -2.80
C ALA A 182 9.71 -32.63 -3.04
N ARG A 183 8.77 -32.09 -2.25
CA ARG A 183 7.33 -32.37 -2.42
C ARG A 183 6.75 -31.53 -3.54
N ARG A 184 5.73 -32.04 -4.21
CA ARG A 184 5.00 -31.29 -5.25
C ARG A 184 4.00 -30.30 -4.64
N THR A 185 3.47 -30.61 -3.46
CA THR A 185 2.45 -29.80 -2.75
C THR A 185 2.64 -29.91 -1.23
N ILE A 186 2.11 -28.92 -0.52
CA ILE A 186 2.15 -28.84 0.94
C ILE A 186 0.73 -29.02 1.51
N ALA A 187 0.59 -29.93 2.48
CA ALA A 187 -0.65 -30.14 3.20
C ALA A 187 -0.57 -29.52 4.62
N PRO A 188 -1.69 -29.25 5.31
CA PRO A 188 -1.72 -28.65 6.65
C PRO A 188 -0.78 -29.31 7.67
N ARG A 189 -0.71 -30.64 7.67
CA ARG A 189 0.19 -31.40 8.56
C ARG A 189 1.66 -31.09 8.40
N HIS A 190 2.10 -30.59 7.21
CA HIS A 190 3.50 -30.25 6.97
C HIS A 190 3.92 -28.93 7.63
N LEU A 191 2.93 -28.13 8.12
CA LEU A 191 3.19 -26.90 8.87
C LEU A 191 3.30 -27.17 10.39
N GLU A 192 3.07 -28.41 10.85
CA GLU A 192 3.27 -28.76 12.25
C GLU A 192 4.74 -28.61 12.60
N ASN A 193 5.02 -27.80 13.62
CA ASN A 193 6.37 -27.49 14.11
C ASN A 193 7.32 -26.84 13.09
N LEU A 194 6.87 -26.59 11.86
CA LEU A 194 7.67 -25.89 10.86
C LEU A 194 7.83 -24.43 11.26
N PRO A 195 9.05 -23.86 11.35
CA PRO A 195 9.23 -22.43 11.48
C PRO A 195 8.64 -21.72 10.27
N VAL A 196 7.65 -20.83 10.47
CA VAL A 196 6.97 -20.14 9.39
C VAL A 196 7.08 -18.63 9.54
N LEU A 197 7.15 -17.95 8.38
CA LEU A 197 7.04 -16.52 8.25
C LEU A 197 5.64 -16.23 7.70
N LEU A 198 4.89 -15.36 8.35
CA LEU A 198 3.51 -15.02 7.98
C LEU A 198 3.39 -13.53 7.68
N SER A 199 2.58 -13.16 6.68
CA SER A 199 2.20 -11.76 6.55
C SER A 199 1.30 -11.36 7.72
N ARG A 200 1.43 -10.10 8.19
CA ARG A 200 0.60 -9.60 9.30
C ARG A 200 -0.90 -9.74 9.03
N GLN A 201 -1.31 -9.58 7.76
CA GLN A 201 -2.70 -9.73 7.35
C GLN A 201 -3.16 -11.18 7.40
N MET A 202 -2.31 -12.11 6.99
CA MET A 202 -2.60 -13.54 7.04
C MET A 202 -2.75 -14.02 8.49
N PHE A 203 -1.92 -13.50 9.40
CA PHE A 203 -1.99 -13.80 10.82
C PHE A 203 -3.31 -13.29 11.45
N ALA A 204 -3.85 -12.20 10.96
CA ALA A 204 -5.11 -11.62 11.45
C ALA A 204 -6.36 -12.16 10.74
N SER A 205 -6.21 -13.04 9.72
CA SER A 205 -7.32 -13.52 8.90
C SER A 205 -7.71 -14.95 9.24
N GLU A 206 -9.01 -15.24 9.17
CA GLU A 206 -9.53 -16.62 9.30
C GLU A 206 -9.24 -17.49 8.06
N PHE A 207 -8.76 -16.90 6.97
CA PHE A 207 -8.56 -17.56 5.69
C PHE A 207 -7.58 -18.74 5.77
N LEU A 208 -6.42 -18.53 6.39
CA LEU A 208 -5.43 -19.59 6.58
C LEU A 208 -5.88 -20.57 7.68
N SER A 209 -6.54 -20.10 8.74
CA SER A 209 -7.10 -20.95 9.81
C SER A 209 -8.13 -21.93 9.24
N GLY A 210 -9.00 -21.48 8.33
CA GLY A 210 -9.96 -22.33 7.65
C GLY A 210 -9.30 -23.45 6.84
N TRP A 211 -8.21 -23.14 6.11
CA TRP A 211 -7.46 -24.14 5.37
C TRP A 211 -6.69 -25.12 6.28
N LEU A 212 -6.14 -24.62 7.38
CA LEU A 212 -5.42 -25.43 8.37
C LEU A 212 -6.36 -26.38 9.14
N GLY A 213 -7.65 -26.05 9.26
CA GLY A 213 -8.60 -26.69 10.16
C GLY A 213 -8.32 -26.42 11.65
N ARG A 214 -7.53 -25.40 11.95
CA ARG A 214 -7.14 -24.95 13.30
C ARG A 214 -6.72 -23.48 13.26
N ASP A 215 -6.64 -22.85 14.43
CA ASP A 215 -6.21 -21.46 14.53
C ASP A 215 -4.77 -21.26 14.04
N VAL A 216 -4.53 -20.21 13.27
CA VAL A 216 -3.21 -19.84 12.72
C VAL A 216 -2.19 -19.57 13.82
N SER A 217 -2.61 -19.13 15.01
CA SER A 217 -1.74 -18.90 16.17
C SER A 217 -1.07 -20.17 16.70
N THR A 218 -1.56 -21.35 16.31
CA THR A 218 -0.93 -22.64 16.64
C THR A 218 0.32 -22.93 15.80
N LEU A 219 0.58 -22.16 14.75
CA LEU A 219 1.79 -22.30 13.95
C LEU A 219 3.01 -21.74 14.71
N ASN A 220 4.17 -22.33 14.44
CA ASN A 220 5.44 -21.80 14.92
C ASN A 220 5.87 -20.59 14.08
N ALA A 221 5.20 -19.45 14.30
CA ALA A 221 5.48 -18.20 13.58
C ALA A 221 6.74 -17.54 14.15
N VAL A 222 7.85 -17.67 13.44
CA VAL A 222 9.15 -17.12 13.86
C VAL A 222 9.41 -15.71 13.37
N ALA A 223 8.67 -15.24 12.35
CA ALA A 223 8.74 -13.87 11.86
C ALA A 223 7.43 -13.44 11.20
N THR A 224 7.22 -12.12 11.16
CA THR A 224 6.14 -11.50 10.38
C THR A 224 6.72 -10.54 9.35
N PHE A 225 6.03 -10.40 8.22
CA PHE A 225 6.41 -9.47 7.16
C PHE A 225 5.18 -8.71 6.64
N ASN A 226 5.41 -7.66 5.86
CA ASN A 226 4.36 -6.90 5.19
C ASN A 226 4.39 -7.09 3.67
N LEU A 227 5.59 -7.19 3.08
CA LEU A 227 5.84 -7.44 1.66
C LEU A 227 6.81 -8.60 1.49
N ALA A 228 6.66 -9.37 0.40
CA ALA A 228 7.30 -10.67 0.25
C ALA A 228 8.82 -10.60 0.02
N TYR A 229 9.34 -9.53 -0.59
CA TYR A 229 10.77 -9.46 -0.95
C TYR A 229 11.71 -9.75 0.22
N ASN A 230 11.52 -9.05 1.36
CA ASN A 230 12.38 -9.26 2.53
C ASN A 230 12.15 -10.62 3.19
N ALA A 231 10.91 -11.16 3.10
CA ALA A 231 10.62 -12.49 3.59
C ALA A 231 11.39 -13.56 2.81
N MET A 232 11.58 -13.39 1.48
CA MET A 232 12.36 -14.33 0.66
C MET A 232 13.84 -14.35 1.05
N ALA A 233 14.41 -13.20 1.44
CA ALA A 233 15.76 -13.15 2.00
C ALA A 233 15.89 -13.96 3.29
N LEU A 234 14.92 -13.83 4.20
CA LEU A 234 14.88 -14.60 5.45
C LEU A 234 14.73 -16.11 5.20
N VAL A 235 13.94 -16.49 4.19
CA VAL A 235 13.81 -17.89 3.76
C VAL A 235 15.12 -18.41 3.20
N ALA A 236 15.80 -17.65 2.34
CA ALA A 236 17.10 -18.04 1.75
C ALA A 236 18.17 -18.29 2.84
N GLU A 237 18.17 -17.48 3.90
CA GLU A 237 19.06 -17.65 5.05
C GLU A 237 18.60 -18.73 6.05
N GLY A 238 17.46 -19.41 5.79
CA GLY A 238 17.02 -20.55 6.57
C GLY A 238 16.26 -20.22 7.86
N LEU A 239 15.73 -18.99 8.02
CA LEU A 239 14.95 -18.62 9.21
C LEU A 239 13.65 -19.44 9.31
N GLY A 240 13.06 -19.83 8.19
CA GLY A 240 11.83 -20.60 8.12
C GLY A 240 11.24 -20.60 6.72
N ALA A 241 9.99 -21.05 6.59
CA ALA A 241 9.25 -21.07 5.34
C ALA A 241 8.22 -19.94 5.28
N ALA A 242 8.14 -19.17 4.19
CA ALA A 242 7.18 -18.08 4.08
C ALA A 242 5.87 -18.53 3.44
N VAL A 243 4.74 -18.23 4.09
CA VAL A 243 3.41 -18.39 3.51
C VAL A 243 3.10 -17.19 2.64
N SER A 244 2.90 -17.40 1.35
CA SER A 244 2.53 -16.33 0.41
C SER A 244 1.85 -16.89 -0.85
N ILE A 245 1.45 -15.99 -1.73
CA ILE A 245 0.92 -16.32 -3.05
C ILE A 245 2.04 -16.67 -4.02
N ASP A 246 1.71 -17.38 -5.07
CA ASP A 246 2.64 -17.71 -6.16
C ASP A 246 3.15 -16.47 -6.92
N GLY A 247 4.26 -16.63 -7.63
CA GLY A 247 4.79 -15.62 -8.55
C GLY A 247 5.43 -14.39 -7.91
N VAL A 248 5.58 -14.33 -6.57
CA VAL A 248 6.22 -13.18 -5.87
C VAL A 248 7.70 -13.42 -5.53
N LEU A 249 8.29 -14.51 -6.02
CA LEU A 249 9.71 -14.80 -5.80
C LEU A 249 10.60 -13.91 -6.68
N PRO A 250 11.43 -13.04 -6.09
CA PRO A 250 12.37 -12.24 -6.86
C PRO A 250 13.46 -13.13 -7.51
N ALA A 251 13.90 -12.78 -8.70
CA ALA A 251 14.94 -13.50 -9.43
C ALA A 251 16.24 -13.67 -8.61
N ALA A 252 16.54 -12.71 -7.73
CA ALA A 252 17.71 -12.76 -6.84
C ALA A 252 17.74 -14.00 -5.93
N PHE A 253 16.57 -14.55 -5.56
CA PHE A 253 16.46 -15.72 -4.67
C PHE A 253 16.04 -16.99 -5.39
N ALA A 254 15.89 -17.00 -6.72
CA ALA A 254 15.35 -18.11 -7.50
C ALA A 254 16.22 -19.39 -7.47
N ARG A 255 17.50 -19.29 -7.06
CA ARG A 255 18.40 -20.43 -6.88
C ARG A 255 18.23 -21.09 -5.52
N ASP A 256 17.92 -20.30 -4.50
CA ASP A 256 17.96 -20.70 -3.09
C ASP A 256 16.58 -20.98 -2.51
N VAL A 257 15.53 -20.48 -3.16
CA VAL A 257 14.15 -20.56 -2.70
C VAL A 257 13.25 -21.14 -3.79
N VAL A 258 12.34 -22.04 -3.38
CA VAL A 258 11.36 -22.66 -4.26
C VAL A 258 9.96 -22.48 -3.70
N PHE A 259 8.97 -22.38 -4.57
CA PHE A 259 7.56 -22.35 -4.21
C PHE A 259 6.92 -23.74 -4.28
N ARG A 260 6.07 -24.06 -3.30
CA ARG A 260 5.24 -25.27 -3.30
C ARG A 260 3.81 -24.92 -2.92
N PRO A 261 2.83 -25.15 -3.82
CA PRO A 261 1.43 -24.79 -3.59
C PRO A 261 0.80 -25.70 -2.51
N PHE A 262 -0.21 -25.15 -1.85
CA PHE A 262 -1.00 -25.86 -0.86
C PHE A 262 -1.90 -26.94 -1.47
N ARG A 263 -2.15 -28.01 -0.68
CA ARG A 263 -3.11 -29.06 -1.01
C ARG A 263 -3.88 -29.47 0.28
N PRO A 264 -5.23 -29.35 0.35
CA PRO A 264 -6.13 -28.81 -0.71
C PRO A 264 -5.69 -27.45 -1.22
N ALA A 265 -6.05 -27.10 -2.46
CA ALA A 265 -5.72 -25.81 -3.01
C ALA A 265 -6.33 -24.69 -2.15
N LEU A 266 -5.55 -23.65 -1.88
CA LEU A 266 -6.00 -22.42 -1.27
C LEU A 266 -5.77 -21.31 -2.31
N GLU A 267 -6.86 -20.69 -2.75
CA GLU A 267 -6.86 -19.77 -3.91
C GLU A 267 -7.43 -18.42 -3.52
N SER A 268 -7.02 -17.40 -4.23
CA SER A 268 -7.55 -16.05 -4.09
C SER A 268 -7.74 -15.40 -5.44
N ASP A 269 -8.86 -14.71 -5.60
CA ASP A 269 -9.11 -13.83 -6.73
C ASP A 269 -8.30 -12.53 -6.61
N VAL A 270 -8.18 -11.84 -7.73
CA VAL A 270 -7.56 -10.53 -7.82
C VAL A 270 -8.60 -9.50 -8.24
N TYR A 271 -8.69 -8.44 -7.48
CA TYR A 271 -9.66 -7.37 -7.66
C TYR A 271 -8.96 -6.05 -7.95
N LEU A 272 -9.31 -5.40 -9.05
CA LEU A 272 -9.01 -3.98 -9.24
C LEU A 272 -10.22 -3.18 -8.74
N ALA A 273 -10.07 -2.52 -7.61
CA ALA A 273 -11.17 -1.94 -6.84
C ALA A 273 -10.99 -0.43 -6.66
N TRP A 274 -12.13 0.24 -6.41
CA TRP A 274 -12.21 1.67 -6.09
C TRP A 274 -13.32 1.91 -5.08
N LYS A 275 -13.26 3.04 -4.40
CA LYS A 275 -14.22 3.39 -3.34
C LYS A 275 -15.64 3.49 -3.90
N GLN A 276 -16.55 2.73 -3.34
CA GLN A 276 -17.97 2.71 -3.74
C GLN A 276 -18.61 4.09 -3.58
N GLY A 277 -19.44 4.46 -4.57
CA GLY A 277 -20.17 5.72 -4.54
C GLY A 277 -19.32 6.97 -4.81
N HIS A 278 -18.03 6.82 -5.16
CA HIS A 278 -17.18 7.93 -5.56
C HIS A 278 -16.97 7.91 -7.07
N PRO A 279 -17.15 9.06 -7.77
CA PRO A 279 -16.89 9.14 -9.19
C PRO A 279 -15.39 8.92 -9.45
N LEU A 280 -15.10 8.06 -10.42
CA LEU A 280 -13.72 7.83 -10.86
C LEU A 280 -13.23 8.99 -11.73
N PRO A 281 -11.96 9.39 -11.60
CA PRO A 281 -11.34 10.29 -12.56
C PRO A 281 -11.38 9.71 -13.98
N PRO A 282 -11.42 10.55 -15.04
CA PRO A 282 -11.45 10.08 -16.42
C PRO A 282 -10.33 9.09 -16.77
N ALA A 283 -9.12 9.30 -16.23
CA ALA A 283 -7.99 8.41 -16.43
C ALA A 283 -8.21 7.00 -15.82
N ALA A 284 -8.83 6.92 -14.64
CA ALA A 284 -9.15 5.65 -14.01
C ALA A 284 -10.24 4.90 -14.80
N THR A 285 -11.27 5.61 -15.26
CA THR A 285 -12.32 5.04 -16.12
C THR A 285 -11.74 4.50 -17.43
N ALA A 286 -10.85 5.25 -18.09
CA ALA A 286 -10.18 4.82 -19.31
C ALA A 286 -9.29 3.58 -19.08
N LEU A 287 -8.53 3.53 -17.96
CA LEU A 287 -7.73 2.36 -17.58
C LEU A 287 -8.61 1.11 -17.41
N LEU A 288 -9.73 1.22 -16.69
CA LEU A 288 -10.67 0.11 -16.51
C LEU A 288 -11.25 -0.37 -17.83
N SER A 289 -11.55 0.54 -18.75
CA SER A 289 -12.04 0.20 -20.11
C SER A 289 -11.00 -0.60 -20.89
N LEU A 290 -9.73 -0.19 -20.86
CA LEU A 290 -8.63 -0.91 -21.52
C LEU A 290 -8.46 -2.32 -20.92
N ILE A 291 -8.53 -2.47 -19.61
CA ILE A 291 -8.39 -3.77 -18.95
C ILE A 291 -9.58 -4.69 -19.32
N ARG A 292 -10.80 -4.17 -19.37
CA ARG A 292 -12.01 -4.96 -19.76
C ARG A 292 -11.97 -5.42 -21.22
N SER A 293 -11.38 -4.61 -22.10
CA SER A 293 -11.29 -4.92 -23.54
C SER A 293 -10.07 -5.78 -23.89
N ALA A 294 -9.12 -5.94 -22.97
CA ALA A 294 -7.94 -6.77 -23.21
C ALA A 294 -8.32 -8.25 -23.28
N PRO A 295 -7.82 -9.02 -24.27
CA PRO A 295 -7.99 -10.45 -24.25
C PRO A 295 -7.35 -11.07 -22.99
N PRO A 296 -7.90 -12.18 -22.46
CA PRO A 296 -7.28 -12.87 -21.35
C PRO A 296 -5.82 -13.19 -21.68
N ALA A 297 -4.93 -12.97 -20.76
CA ALA A 297 -3.52 -13.32 -20.92
C ALA A 297 -3.40 -14.83 -21.15
N SER A 298 -2.75 -15.22 -22.24
CA SER A 298 -2.45 -16.61 -22.59
C SER A 298 -1.47 -17.24 -21.62
#